data_dea3c0d77dde8cb6fb89559e3f597cca
#
_entry.id   dea3c0d77dde8cb6fb89559e3f597cca
#
_cell.length_a   1.000
_cell.length_b   1.000
_cell.length_c   1.000
_cell.angle_alpha   90.00
_cell.angle_beta   90.00
_cell.angle_gamma   90.00
#
_symmetry.space_group_name_H-M   'P 1'
#
loop_
_entity.id
_entity.type
_entity.pdbx_description
1 polymer ?
#
loop_
_entity_poly.entity_id
_entity_poly.type
_entity_poly.pdbx_seq_one_letter_code
_entity_poly.pdbx_strand_id
1 'polypeptide(L)'
;SIARQVVGVADNDYYGWFDRYFSQNTVPGDERDRLIYYGEMVDNKRDTRPDKFTYKLPVGGGSGYFSDRSSPLITVSHNSDVVRYAESDMNITDGNGVKYLFNGVHEKMNDIITRWMCTSICSARYPHPTLVRFQYQTLQNQLEPGSYYNLNDRLVFDERDKDGSPKLYLMEQKSGGNNYYQITAGRSSGSSSLPNANKESVSSYVANMSYPSGSYCAEGRMSTTRLTQVGFMGNRLSVSYKAVGEVPNNTSVLDKMQVTDENGEVVRTITFYVTPYNGKTSLTKLDSVRISAPGAESQTYSFRYVGVNSVPSIYTKAVDHWGFMNGSEASANGSKLTVPNFSKRIPLPDTNNTGRKDTVLFENTVGIDREASGNIVGILDRITDPQGVETSFSYEGNYGAFRDNNQRAEYRDYLYPVGGLRVKSIETYDPKTRKRICKNYRYGLTVVNDEKYEPIWGGGAVKHIVTERDYCSTVTQVLDNGQFLWNEYLTVYHSMPVSNITFRNGSPVMYNVV
;
A
#
# COMPACT_ATOMS: atom_id res chain seq x y z
N SER A 1 -2.30 19.76 3.31
CA SER A 1 -1.22 19.28 2.42
C SER A 1 -1.74 19.00 1.02
N ILE A 2 -0.86 19.07 0.07
CA ILE A 2 -1.06 18.58 -1.30
C ILE A 2 -0.18 17.35 -1.44
N ALA A 3 -0.75 16.23 -1.88
CA ALA A 3 -0.03 14.99 -2.15
C ALA A 3 -0.05 14.68 -3.64
N ARG A 4 1.07 14.18 -4.17
CA ARG A 4 1.25 13.74 -5.55
C ARG A 4 1.40 12.23 -5.56
N GLN A 5 0.64 11.58 -6.38
CA GLN A 5 0.83 10.19 -6.76
C GLN A 5 1.44 10.19 -8.16
N VAL A 6 2.70 9.80 -8.25
CA VAL A 6 3.39 9.65 -9.53
C VAL A 6 2.77 8.48 -10.29
N VAL A 7 2.40 8.72 -11.55
CA VAL A 7 1.78 7.73 -12.44
C VAL A 7 2.66 7.61 -13.68
N GLY A 8 3.52 6.61 -13.73
CA GLY A 8 4.54 6.51 -14.76
C GLY A 8 5.80 7.27 -14.39
N VAL A 9 6.17 8.24 -15.21
CA VAL A 9 7.28 9.17 -14.95
C VAL A 9 6.74 10.43 -14.28
N ALA A 10 7.49 11.03 -13.35
CA ALA A 10 7.05 12.26 -12.71
C ALA A 10 6.83 13.38 -13.74
N ASP A 11 5.67 14.09 -13.69
CA ASP A 11 5.26 15.11 -14.67
C ASP A 11 6.34 16.14 -15.00
N ASN A 12 7.19 16.49 -14.03
CA ASN A 12 8.28 17.47 -14.17
C ASN A 12 9.64 16.88 -14.55
N ASP A 13 9.72 15.57 -14.76
CA ASP A 13 10.93 14.91 -15.25
C ASP A 13 11.09 15.10 -16.76
N TYR A 14 12.28 14.87 -17.29
CA TYR A 14 12.62 15.00 -18.72
C TYR A 14 11.71 14.18 -19.64
N TYR A 15 11.28 13.00 -19.18
CA TYR A 15 10.33 12.13 -19.89
C TYR A 15 8.89 12.27 -19.40
N GLY A 16 8.64 13.21 -18.48
CA GLY A 16 7.36 13.41 -17.83
C GLY A 16 6.32 14.16 -18.69
N TRP A 17 5.10 14.18 -18.18
CA TRP A 17 3.92 14.73 -18.85
C TRP A 17 4.08 16.20 -19.30
N PHE A 18 4.76 17.05 -18.52
CA PHE A 18 4.88 18.47 -18.84
C PHE A 18 5.85 18.78 -19.98
N ASP A 19 6.85 17.94 -20.21
CA ASP A 19 7.90 18.19 -21.19
C ASP A 19 7.63 17.50 -22.54
N ARG A 20 6.69 16.54 -22.56
CA ARG A 20 6.27 15.88 -23.80
C ARG A 20 4.81 16.17 -24.10
N TYR A 21 4.59 17.06 -25.05
CA TYR A 21 3.27 17.47 -25.52
C TYR A 21 2.37 16.29 -25.87
N PHE A 22 1.11 16.40 -25.49
CA PHE A 22 0.04 15.44 -25.78
C PHE A 22 -0.03 15.04 -27.27
N SER A 23 0.35 15.93 -28.19
CA SER A 23 0.43 15.65 -29.64
C SER A 23 1.51 14.62 -30.02
N GLN A 24 2.52 14.41 -29.16
CA GLN A 24 3.57 13.39 -29.37
C GLN A 24 3.20 12.04 -28.74
N ASN A 25 2.12 11.96 -27.98
CA ASN A 25 1.64 10.75 -27.36
C ASN A 25 0.58 9.99 -28.18
N THR A 26 0.44 10.34 -29.46
CA THR A 26 -0.42 9.58 -30.36
C THR A 26 0.24 8.23 -30.66
N VAL A 27 -0.50 7.15 -30.42
CA VAL A 27 -0.02 5.78 -30.73
C VAL A 27 0.22 5.71 -32.24
N PRO A 28 1.43 5.34 -32.69
CA PRO A 28 1.74 5.25 -34.11
C PRO A 28 0.86 4.24 -34.84
N GLY A 29 0.55 4.52 -36.10
CA GLY A 29 -0.25 3.61 -36.94
C GLY A 29 0.54 2.37 -37.40
N ASP A 30 1.86 2.53 -37.60
CA ASP A 30 2.76 1.45 -37.98
C ASP A 30 3.05 0.50 -36.82
N GLU A 31 3.11 -0.81 -37.09
CA GLU A 31 3.27 -1.83 -36.07
C GLU A 31 4.64 -1.76 -35.37
N ARG A 32 5.70 -1.49 -36.12
CA ARG A 32 7.05 -1.36 -35.58
C ARG A 32 7.16 -0.14 -34.66
N ASP A 33 6.62 0.99 -35.10
CA ASP A 33 6.66 2.23 -34.32
C ASP A 33 5.77 2.13 -33.07
N ARG A 34 4.66 1.39 -33.15
CA ARG A 34 3.84 1.05 -31.97
C ARG A 34 4.61 0.24 -30.94
N LEU A 35 5.39 -0.72 -31.38
CA LEU A 35 6.18 -1.56 -30.47
C LEU A 35 7.28 -0.74 -29.79
N ILE A 36 7.95 0.16 -30.53
CA ILE A 36 8.93 1.10 -29.95
C ILE A 36 8.23 2.02 -28.94
N TYR A 37 7.08 2.56 -29.28
CA TYR A 37 6.25 3.41 -28.42
C TYR A 37 5.90 2.70 -27.10
N TYR A 38 5.43 1.45 -27.16
CA TYR A 38 5.12 0.68 -25.96
C TYR A 38 6.39 0.28 -25.18
N GLY A 39 7.48 -0.01 -25.86
CA GLY A 39 8.79 -0.26 -25.24
C GLY A 39 9.26 0.95 -24.42
N GLU A 40 9.18 2.15 -24.98
CA GLU A 40 9.51 3.41 -24.28
C GLU A 40 8.63 3.63 -23.04
N MET A 41 7.34 3.23 -23.09
CA MET A 41 6.46 3.31 -21.92
C MET A 41 6.88 2.34 -20.81
N VAL A 42 7.23 1.11 -21.18
CA VAL A 42 7.69 0.08 -20.23
C VAL A 42 9.02 0.48 -19.59
N ASP A 43 9.91 1.10 -20.35
CA ASP A 43 11.21 1.58 -19.88
C ASP A 43 11.15 2.92 -19.12
N ASN A 44 9.95 3.47 -18.88
CA ASN A 44 9.74 4.80 -18.32
C ASN A 44 10.44 5.93 -19.09
N LYS A 45 10.60 5.78 -20.40
CA LYS A 45 11.12 6.79 -21.33
C LYS A 45 10.00 7.61 -21.97
N ARG A 46 8.75 7.33 -21.64
CA ARG A 46 7.57 8.03 -22.14
C ARG A 46 6.46 7.98 -21.10
N ASP A 47 6.03 9.15 -20.68
CA ASP A 47 4.86 9.29 -19.84
C ASP A 47 3.60 9.54 -20.69
N THR A 48 2.54 8.81 -20.39
CA THR A 48 1.26 8.90 -21.11
C THR A 48 0.09 9.29 -20.21
N ARG A 49 0.36 9.51 -18.92
CA ARG A 49 -0.65 9.84 -17.94
C ARG A 49 -0.12 10.89 -16.98
N PRO A 50 -0.87 11.98 -16.76
CA PRO A 50 -0.48 12.96 -15.78
C PRO A 50 -0.52 12.37 -14.36
N ASP A 51 0.31 12.90 -13.50
CA ASP A 51 0.30 12.59 -12.08
C ASP A 51 -1.02 13.02 -11.43
N LYS A 52 -1.42 12.25 -10.42
CA LYS A 52 -2.59 12.57 -9.64
C LYS A 52 -2.22 13.40 -8.42
N PHE A 53 -2.83 14.56 -8.29
CA PHE A 53 -2.70 15.42 -7.12
C PHE A 53 -3.96 15.33 -6.25
N THR A 54 -3.76 15.24 -4.94
CA THR A 54 -4.84 15.25 -3.94
C THR A 54 -4.52 16.28 -2.87
N TYR A 55 -5.47 17.14 -2.54
CA TYR A 55 -5.30 18.14 -1.50
C TYR A 55 -6.42 18.07 -0.46
N LYS A 56 -6.07 18.42 0.77
CA LYS A 56 -7.01 18.54 1.89
C LYS A 56 -6.85 19.90 2.54
N LEU A 57 -7.98 20.58 2.70
CA LEU A 57 -8.14 21.85 3.41
C LEU A 57 -8.95 21.62 4.69
N PRO A 58 -8.96 22.58 5.65
CA PRO A 58 -9.84 22.50 6.82
C PRO A 58 -11.31 22.36 6.48
N VAL A 59 -11.73 22.92 5.35
CA VAL A 59 -13.11 22.88 4.86
C VAL A 59 -13.12 22.29 3.46
N GLY A 60 -12.99 20.97 3.37
CA GLY A 60 -13.06 20.29 2.08
C GLY A 60 -11.71 19.82 1.51
N GLY A 61 -11.64 19.71 0.20
CA GLY A 61 -10.48 19.22 -0.55
C GLY A 61 -10.89 18.65 -1.88
N GLY A 62 -9.91 18.18 -2.65
CA GLY A 62 -10.17 17.64 -3.97
C GLY A 62 -9.01 16.83 -4.52
N SER A 63 -9.19 16.31 -5.71
CA SER A 63 -8.13 15.65 -6.46
C SER A 63 -8.28 15.94 -7.95
N GLY A 64 -7.16 15.85 -8.66
CA GLY A 64 -7.14 16.13 -10.09
C GLY A 64 -5.75 15.93 -10.67
N TYR A 65 -5.53 16.50 -11.84
CA TYR A 65 -4.25 16.50 -12.54
C TYR A 65 -4.01 17.87 -13.19
N PHE A 66 -2.76 18.17 -13.50
CA PHE A 66 -2.40 19.35 -14.26
C PHE A 66 -2.26 18.97 -15.74
N SER A 67 -2.84 19.79 -16.63
CA SER A 67 -2.63 19.64 -18.07
C SER A 67 -1.25 20.10 -18.51
N ASP A 68 -0.75 21.14 -17.85
CA ASP A 68 0.54 21.78 -18.07
C ASP A 68 0.97 22.57 -16.83
N ARG A 69 2.20 23.13 -16.86
CA ARG A 69 2.77 23.89 -15.71
C ARG A 69 2.05 25.21 -15.42
N SER A 70 1.32 25.78 -16.35
CA SER A 70 0.71 27.12 -16.23
C SER A 70 -0.76 27.08 -15.87
N SER A 71 -1.44 26.00 -16.21
CA SER A 71 -2.87 25.83 -15.98
C SER A 71 -3.19 25.45 -14.52
N PRO A 72 -4.37 25.83 -14.00
CA PRO A 72 -4.81 25.34 -12.72
C PRO A 72 -5.14 23.84 -12.77
N LEU A 73 -5.16 23.20 -11.60
CA LEU A 73 -5.52 21.78 -11.46
C LEU A 73 -6.91 21.52 -12.03
N ILE A 74 -7.00 20.58 -12.95
CA ILE A 74 -8.28 20.07 -13.44
C ILE A 74 -8.83 19.10 -12.38
N THR A 75 -9.84 19.55 -11.65
CA THR A 75 -10.44 18.78 -10.54
C THR A 75 -11.58 17.89 -11.03
N VAL A 76 -11.69 16.72 -10.44
CA VAL A 76 -12.84 15.81 -10.63
C VAL A 76 -14.01 16.20 -9.72
N SER A 77 -13.76 16.97 -8.68
CA SER A 77 -14.75 17.43 -7.70
C SER A 77 -15.31 18.82 -8.10
N HIS A 78 -16.62 19.00 -7.97
CA HIS A 78 -17.30 20.28 -8.21
C HIS A 78 -17.09 21.26 -7.03
N ASN A 79 -15.85 21.69 -6.80
CA ASN A 79 -15.55 22.76 -5.86
C ASN A 79 -14.97 23.97 -6.60
N SER A 80 -15.06 25.13 -5.97
CA SER A 80 -14.57 26.39 -6.52
C SER A 80 -13.08 26.64 -6.19
N ASP A 81 -12.36 25.63 -5.74
CA ASP A 81 -10.96 25.76 -5.37
C ASP A 81 -10.07 25.88 -6.59
N VAL A 82 -9.12 26.79 -6.56
CA VAL A 82 -8.13 27.00 -7.60
C VAL A 82 -6.75 26.57 -7.06
N VAL A 83 -6.23 25.48 -7.57
CA VAL A 83 -4.87 24.97 -7.24
C VAL A 83 -3.94 25.32 -8.38
N ARG A 84 -2.83 26.00 -8.10
CA ARG A 84 -1.82 26.38 -9.09
C ARG A 84 -0.52 25.62 -8.82
N TYR A 85 0.01 25.03 -9.88
CA TYR A 85 1.29 24.34 -9.85
C TYR A 85 2.44 25.35 -9.77
N ALA A 86 3.37 25.07 -8.86
CA ALA A 86 4.72 25.56 -8.91
C ALA A 86 5.59 24.49 -8.23
N GLU A 87 6.74 24.21 -8.78
CA GLU A 87 7.54 23.05 -8.35
C GLU A 87 7.84 23.07 -6.84
N SER A 88 8.26 24.21 -6.29
CA SER A 88 8.55 24.38 -4.87
C SER A 88 7.46 25.10 -4.07
N ASP A 89 6.58 25.87 -4.71
CA ASP A 89 5.73 26.86 -4.06
C ASP A 89 4.27 26.82 -4.53
N MET A 90 3.63 25.67 -4.39
CA MET A 90 2.23 25.52 -4.75
C MET A 90 1.30 26.41 -3.91
N ASN A 91 0.18 26.81 -4.46
CA ASN A 91 -0.85 27.56 -3.74
C ASN A 91 -2.26 27.12 -4.09
N ILE A 92 -3.17 27.28 -3.12
CA ILE A 92 -4.61 27.03 -3.27
C ILE A 92 -5.36 28.28 -2.86
N THR A 93 -6.33 28.68 -3.66
CA THR A 93 -7.34 29.66 -3.25
C THR A 93 -8.67 28.91 -3.20
N ASP A 94 -9.31 28.86 -2.02
CA ASP A 94 -10.60 28.20 -1.88
C ASP A 94 -11.76 29.06 -2.44
N GLY A 95 -12.96 28.48 -2.51
CA GLY A 95 -14.16 29.16 -3.02
C GLY A 95 -14.57 30.41 -2.23
N ASN A 96 -14.04 30.61 -1.02
CA ASN A 96 -14.23 31.80 -0.20
C ASN A 96 -13.11 32.84 -0.36
N GLY A 97 -12.11 32.57 -1.20
CA GLY A 97 -10.97 33.43 -1.46
C GLY A 97 -9.83 33.34 -0.42
N VAL A 98 -9.92 32.39 0.54
CA VAL A 98 -8.84 32.13 1.48
C VAL A 98 -7.67 31.49 0.75
N LYS A 99 -6.45 31.98 0.99
CA LYS A 99 -5.24 31.49 0.33
C LYS A 99 -4.44 30.59 1.24
N TYR A 100 -4.07 29.43 0.73
CA TYR A 100 -3.19 28.45 1.38
C TYR A 100 -1.87 28.41 0.60
N LEU A 101 -0.77 28.70 1.28
CA LEU A 101 0.55 28.75 0.67
C LEU A 101 1.39 27.55 1.12
N PHE A 102 2.13 26.96 0.17
CA PHE A 102 2.93 25.74 0.36
C PHE A 102 4.36 26.04 -0.07
N ASN A 103 5.02 26.95 0.65
CA ASN A 103 6.28 27.54 0.21
C ASN A 103 7.48 26.76 0.75
N GLY A 104 8.24 26.11 -0.13
CA GLY A 104 9.55 25.53 0.15
C GLY A 104 9.60 24.35 1.13
N VAL A 105 8.46 23.91 1.67
CA VAL A 105 8.40 22.76 2.60
C VAL A 105 7.70 21.59 1.93
N HIS A 106 8.48 20.56 1.61
CA HIS A 106 7.98 19.41 0.88
C HIS A 106 8.67 18.12 1.30
N GLU A 107 8.01 17.01 1.04
CA GLU A 107 8.55 15.66 1.14
C GLU A 107 9.00 15.19 -0.24
N LYS A 108 10.11 14.46 -0.29
CA LYS A 108 10.70 13.95 -1.52
C LYS A 108 10.94 12.46 -1.42
N MET A 109 10.80 11.79 -2.55
CA MET A 109 11.22 10.41 -2.76
C MET A 109 12.11 10.38 -4.00
N ASN A 110 13.35 9.94 -3.86
CA ASN A 110 14.33 9.93 -4.96
C ASN A 110 14.40 11.28 -5.70
N ASP A 111 14.50 12.38 -4.94
CA ASP A 111 14.49 13.77 -5.43
C ASP A 111 13.19 14.29 -6.05
N ILE A 112 12.19 13.45 -6.23
CA ILE A 112 10.86 13.84 -6.71
C ILE A 112 10.02 14.34 -5.54
N ILE A 113 9.45 15.54 -5.66
CA ILE A 113 8.52 16.07 -4.65
C ILE A 113 7.21 15.28 -4.73
N THR A 114 6.87 14.62 -3.61
CA THR A 114 5.63 13.82 -3.47
C THR A 114 4.58 14.50 -2.61
N ARG A 115 4.98 15.50 -1.79
CA ARG A 115 4.03 16.23 -0.95
C ARG A 115 4.51 17.64 -0.64
N TRP A 116 3.60 18.59 -0.70
CA TRP A 116 3.79 19.99 -0.29
C TRP A 116 3.05 20.24 1.02
N MET A 117 3.74 20.88 1.97
CA MET A 117 3.19 21.19 3.29
C MET A 117 2.74 22.65 3.32
N CYS A 118 1.53 22.88 3.86
CA CYS A 118 1.02 24.23 4.02
C CYS A 118 1.86 25.01 5.03
N THR A 119 2.44 26.14 4.63
CA THR A 119 3.27 27.00 5.50
C THR A 119 2.49 28.19 6.04
N SER A 120 1.44 28.64 5.34
CA SER A 120 0.57 29.70 5.85
C SER A 120 -0.83 29.67 5.27
N ILE A 121 -1.76 30.19 6.04
CA ILE A 121 -3.14 30.47 5.62
C ILE A 121 -3.33 31.98 5.70
N CYS A 122 -3.77 32.59 4.62
CA CYS A 122 -3.99 34.01 4.49
C CYS A 122 -5.47 34.35 4.31
N SER A 123 -5.89 35.49 4.84
CA SER A 123 -7.24 36.01 4.70
C SER A 123 -7.65 36.18 3.23
N ALA A 124 -8.92 35.99 2.94
CA ALA A 124 -9.52 36.39 1.66
C ALA A 124 -9.49 37.89 1.41
N ARG A 125 -9.44 38.71 2.48
CA ARG A 125 -9.43 40.19 2.38
C ARG A 125 -8.05 40.68 1.93
N TYR A 126 -8.04 41.55 0.93
CA TYR A 126 -6.81 42.25 0.55
C TYR A 126 -6.30 43.13 1.70
N PRO A 127 -5.00 43.20 2.02
CA PRO A 127 -3.83 42.64 1.33
C PRO A 127 -3.50 41.16 1.68
N HIS A 128 -4.45 40.34 2.07
CA HIS A 128 -4.29 38.93 2.42
C HIS A 128 -3.37 38.67 3.62
N PRO A 129 -3.64 39.28 4.79
CA PRO A 129 -2.79 39.07 5.96
C PRO A 129 -2.76 37.60 6.37
N THR A 130 -1.60 37.16 6.84
CA THR A 130 -1.43 35.80 7.34
C THR A 130 -2.20 35.60 8.64
N LEU A 131 -3.10 34.62 8.65
CA LEU A 131 -3.90 34.22 9.82
C LEU A 131 -3.24 33.09 10.62
N VAL A 132 -2.62 32.14 9.93
CA VAL A 132 -1.97 30.98 10.52
C VAL A 132 -0.63 30.75 9.85
N ARG A 133 0.39 30.43 10.65
CA ARG A 133 1.72 30.02 10.18
C ARG A 133 2.07 28.64 10.71
N PHE A 134 2.64 27.80 9.86
CA PHE A 134 3.11 26.48 10.20
C PHE A 134 4.64 26.41 10.04
N GLN A 135 5.30 25.77 10.99
CA GLN A 135 6.73 25.49 10.94
C GLN A 135 6.95 23.99 10.97
N TYR A 136 7.91 23.52 10.21
CA TYR A 136 8.22 22.11 10.06
C TYR A 136 9.72 21.86 10.27
N GLN A 137 10.03 20.64 10.68
CA GLN A 137 11.37 20.08 10.63
C GLN A 137 11.40 19.04 9.52
N THR A 138 12.37 19.14 8.63
CA THR A 138 12.63 18.14 7.59
C THR A 138 13.56 17.07 8.12
N LEU A 139 13.20 15.81 7.94
CA LEU A 139 14.00 14.64 8.27
C LEU A 139 14.49 14.02 6.97
N GLN A 140 15.80 13.88 6.83
CA GLN A 140 16.44 13.30 5.64
C GLN A 140 16.65 11.80 5.81
N ASN A 141 16.81 11.08 4.70
CA ASN A 141 17.16 9.67 4.66
C ASN A 141 16.22 8.73 5.46
N GLN A 142 14.95 9.09 5.55
CA GLN A 142 13.96 8.21 6.16
C GLN A 142 13.66 7.04 5.22
N LEU A 143 13.39 5.86 5.78
CA LEU A 143 12.92 4.73 4.99
C LEU A 143 11.50 4.98 4.51
N GLU A 144 11.25 4.69 3.24
CA GLU A 144 9.91 4.76 2.67
C GLU A 144 8.97 3.75 3.39
N PRO A 145 7.77 4.19 3.83
CA PRO A 145 6.78 3.26 4.37
C PRO A 145 6.43 2.17 3.36
N GLY A 146 6.60 0.91 3.73
CA GLY A 146 6.39 -0.25 2.87
C GLY A 146 7.65 -0.77 2.19
N SER A 147 8.78 -0.03 2.16
CA SER A 147 10.07 -0.55 1.70
C SER A 147 10.65 -1.63 2.61
N TYR A 148 10.06 -1.81 3.79
CA TYR A 148 10.41 -2.87 4.75
C TYR A 148 9.99 -4.26 4.31
N TYR A 149 9.00 -4.36 3.43
CA TYR A 149 8.57 -5.64 2.90
C TYR A 149 9.53 -6.02 1.77
N ASN A 150 10.48 -6.90 2.08
CA ASN A 150 11.38 -7.46 1.08
C ASN A 150 10.62 -8.46 0.18
N LEU A 151 9.63 -7.95 -0.56
CA LEU A 151 8.77 -8.69 -1.46
C LEU A 151 9.26 -8.51 -2.91
N ASN A 152 10.57 -8.69 -3.15
CA ASN A 152 11.19 -8.39 -4.44
C ASN A 152 11.62 -9.63 -5.23
N ASP A 153 11.38 -10.82 -4.70
CA ASP A 153 11.71 -12.04 -5.45
C ASP A 153 10.89 -12.10 -6.75
N ARG A 154 11.53 -12.56 -7.79
CA ARG A 154 10.89 -12.81 -9.08
C ARG A 154 11.26 -14.20 -9.57
N LEU A 155 10.25 -14.95 -9.99
CA LEU A 155 10.45 -16.23 -10.65
C LEU A 155 10.14 -16.08 -12.14
N VAL A 156 11.05 -16.50 -12.97
CA VAL A 156 10.87 -16.50 -14.42
C VAL A 156 10.59 -17.92 -14.87
N PHE A 157 9.43 -18.12 -15.48
CA PHE A 157 9.04 -19.38 -16.04
C PHE A 157 9.25 -19.34 -17.56
N ASP A 158 10.17 -20.18 -18.05
CA ASP A 158 10.41 -20.39 -19.46
C ASP A 158 9.68 -21.65 -19.91
N GLU A 159 8.66 -21.51 -20.73
CA GLU A 159 7.85 -22.62 -21.24
C GLU A 159 8.61 -23.44 -22.30
N ARG A 160 9.64 -22.86 -22.91
CA ARG A 160 10.42 -23.47 -23.99
C ARG A 160 11.90 -23.13 -23.90
N ASP A 161 12.56 -23.65 -22.90
CA ASP A 161 14.02 -23.54 -22.86
C ASP A 161 14.65 -24.24 -24.08
N LYS A 162 15.93 -23.98 -24.30
CA LYS A 162 16.72 -24.46 -25.46
C LYS A 162 16.62 -25.97 -25.72
N ASP A 163 16.35 -26.74 -24.70
CA ASP A 163 16.11 -28.19 -24.80
C ASP A 163 14.63 -28.56 -24.98
N GLY A 164 13.73 -27.60 -25.10
CA GLY A 164 12.30 -27.80 -25.27
C GLY A 164 11.52 -28.15 -23.99
N SER A 165 12.19 -28.16 -22.83
CA SER A 165 11.57 -28.46 -21.54
C SER A 165 11.24 -27.16 -20.78
N PRO A 166 10.06 -27.05 -20.13
CA PRO A 166 9.74 -25.89 -19.31
C PRO A 166 10.63 -25.82 -18.08
N LYS A 167 11.18 -24.64 -17.80
CA LYS A 167 12.08 -24.40 -16.65
C LYS A 167 11.67 -23.17 -15.86
N LEU A 168 11.93 -23.21 -14.57
CA LEU A 168 11.72 -22.11 -13.64
C LEU A 168 13.06 -21.58 -13.14
N TYR A 169 13.22 -20.26 -13.17
CA TYR A 169 14.43 -19.57 -12.75
C TYR A 169 14.10 -18.53 -11.67
N LEU A 170 14.98 -18.38 -10.68
CA LEU A 170 15.00 -17.20 -9.83
C LEU A 170 15.76 -16.09 -10.53
N MET A 171 15.16 -14.92 -10.64
CA MET A 171 15.80 -13.74 -11.20
C MET A 171 16.37 -12.86 -10.09
N GLU A 172 17.68 -12.65 -10.12
CA GLU A 172 18.39 -11.67 -9.29
C GLU A 172 18.76 -10.47 -10.15
N GLN A 173 18.24 -9.29 -9.81
CA GLN A 173 18.57 -8.06 -10.49
C GLN A 173 19.84 -7.46 -9.90
N LYS A 174 20.90 -7.32 -10.74
CA LYS A 174 22.18 -6.68 -10.38
C LYS A 174 22.45 -5.49 -11.29
N SER A 175 23.25 -4.53 -10.82
CA SER A 175 23.76 -3.45 -11.67
C SER A 175 24.59 -4.05 -12.80
N GLY A 176 24.11 -3.97 -14.04
CA GLY A 176 24.76 -4.52 -15.24
C GLY A 176 24.08 -5.74 -15.85
N GLY A 177 22.93 -6.18 -15.33
CA GLY A 177 22.14 -7.26 -15.93
C GLY A 177 21.38 -8.10 -14.91
N ASN A 178 20.62 -9.06 -15.42
CA ASN A 178 19.87 -10.02 -14.62
C ASN A 178 20.59 -11.36 -14.58
N ASN A 179 20.76 -11.92 -13.38
CA ASN A 179 21.23 -13.30 -13.23
C ASN A 179 20.02 -14.22 -13.01
N TYR A 180 20.01 -15.35 -13.70
CA TYR A 180 18.96 -16.35 -13.61
C TYR A 180 19.52 -17.63 -13.00
N TYR A 181 18.89 -18.11 -11.96
CA TYR A 181 19.24 -19.35 -11.28
C TYR A 181 18.11 -20.36 -11.47
N GLN A 182 18.40 -21.50 -12.07
CA GLN A 182 17.38 -22.52 -12.30
C GLN A 182 16.84 -23.06 -10.98
N ILE A 183 15.51 -23.11 -10.86
CA ILE A 183 14.79 -23.69 -9.74
C ILE A 183 14.06 -24.94 -10.22
N THR A 184 14.16 -26.01 -9.46
CA THR A 184 13.33 -27.19 -9.68
C THR A 184 11.98 -26.98 -9.01
N ALA A 185 10.91 -26.90 -9.76
CA ALA A 185 9.57 -26.90 -9.18
C ALA A 185 9.20 -28.30 -8.68
N GLY A 186 8.52 -28.35 -7.55
CA GLY A 186 8.00 -29.61 -7.01
C GLY A 186 7.00 -30.24 -7.96
N ARG A 187 6.97 -31.56 -8.03
CA ARG A 187 6.08 -32.32 -8.91
C ARG A 187 5.00 -33.00 -8.09
N SER A 188 3.74 -32.86 -8.48
CA SER A 188 2.71 -33.75 -7.92
C SER A 188 2.85 -35.15 -8.51
N SER A 189 2.73 -36.15 -7.67
CA SER A 189 2.87 -37.57 -7.99
C SER A 189 1.74 -38.06 -8.89
N GLY A 190 1.91 -37.85 -10.18
CA GLY A 190 0.96 -38.29 -11.18
C GLY A 190 1.59 -38.33 -12.55
N SER A 191 2.40 -39.31 -12.77
CA SER A 191 2.91 -39.85 -14.03
C SER A 191 3.71 -38.94 -14.97
N SER A 192 4.83 -39.48 -15.32
CA SER A 192 5.75 -39.28 -16.42
C SER A 192 6.89 -38.28 -16.23
N SER A 193 8.02 -38.80 -16.55
CA SER A 193 9.35 -38.31 -16.42
C SER A 193 9.65 -37.02 -17.19
N LEU A 194 9.73 -35.89 -16.46
CA LEU A 194 10.64 -34.82 -16.87
C LEU A 194 12.08 -35.23 -16.54
N PRO A 195 13.05 -34.97 -17.41
CA PRO A 195 14.44 -35.32 -17.13
C PRO A 195 14.92 -34.66 -15.83
N ASN A 196 15.71 -35.41 -15.06
CA ASN A 196 16.29 -35.03 -13.79
C ASN A 196 17.00 -33.67 -13.86
N ALA A 197 16.32 -32.61 -13.47
CA ALA A 197 17.03 -31.43 -13.00
C ALA A 197 17.56 -31.75 -11.61
N ASN A 198 18.86 -31.59 -11.38
CA ASN A 198 19.55 -31.96 -10.15
C ASN A 198 18.84 -31.39 -8.91
N LYS A 199 18.25 -32.26 -8.13
CA LYS A 199 17.56 -31.92 -6.86
C LYS A 199 18.44 -31.18 -5.86
N GLU A 200 19.75 -31.31 -5.96
CA GLU A 200 20.72 -30.76 -4.99
C GLU A 200 20.95 -29.26 -5.14
N SER A 201 20.77 -28.69 -6.32
CA SER A 201 21.08 -27.26 -6.51
C SER A 201 20.03 -26.31 -5.97
N VAL A 202 18.77 -26.72 -5.86
CA VAL A 202 17.66 -25.86 -5.48
C VAL A 202 17.48 -25.76 -3.98
N SER A 203 17.53 -26.88 -3.27
CA SER A 203 17.43 -26.87 -1.80
C SER A 203 18.64 -26.18 -1.18
N SER A 204 19.83 -26.35 -1.75
CA SER A 204 21.04 -25.67 -1.27
C SER A 204 21.04 -24.18 -1.63
N TYR A 205 20.53 -23.77 -2.77
CA TYR A 205 20.48 -22.36 -3.15
C TYR A 205 19.42 -21.60 -2.32
N VAL A 206 18.23 -22.14 -2.17
CA VAL A 206 17.16 -21.54 -1.32
C VAL A 206 17.53 -21.62 0.16
N ALA A 207 18.22 -22.68 0.61
CA ALA A 207 18.70 -22.79 1.98
C ALA A 207 19.93 -21.92 2.27
N ASN A 208 20.79 -21.67 1.28
CA ASN A 208 21.98 -20.81 1.39
C ASN A 208 21.69 -19.36 1.00
N MET A 209 20.50 -19.02 0.54
CA MET A 209 20.01 -17.65 0.58
C MET A 209 19.84 -17.24 2.03
N SER A 210 20.96 -16.98 2.70
CA SER A 210 20.94 -16.13 3.88
C SER A 210 20.47 -14.75 3.37
N TYR A 211 19.16 -14.52 3.46
CA TYR A 211 18.68 -13.14 3.42
C TYR A 211 19.42 -12.43 4.57
N PRO A 212 20.31 -11.48 4.26
CA PRO A 212 20.96 -10.75 5.32
C PRO A 212 19.84 -10.18 6.17
N SER A 213 19.80 -10.57 7.42
CA SER A 213 18.90 -9.99 8.40
C SER A 213 19.10 -8.47 8.34
N GLY A 214 18.20 -7.75 7.71
CA GLY A 214 18.07 -6.31 7.77
C GLY A 214 18.64 -5.46 6.65
N SER A 215 19.08 -5.95 5.48
CA SER A 215 19.78 -5.06 4.54
C SER A 215 19.42 -5.11 3.06
N TYR A 216 18.31 -5.74 2.66
CA TYR A 216 17.84 -5.67 1.27
C TYR A 216 16.36 -5.30 1.19
N CYS A 217 16.04 -4.14 1.71
CA CYS A 217 15.00 -3.34 1.11
C CYS A 217 15.66 -2.64 -0.08
N ALA A 218 15.05 -2.61 -1.26
CA ALA A 218 15.35 -1.56 -2.22
C ALA A 218 15.04 -0.27 -1.45
N GLU A 219 16.10 0.38 -0.93
CA GLU A 219 15.97 1.47 0.02
C GLU A 219 15.41 2.69 -0.69
N GLY A 220 14.08 2.73 -0.80
CA GLY A 220 13.41 3.99 -1.10
C GLY A 220 13.73 4.95 0.03
N ARG A 221 14.66 5.86 -0.22
CA ARG A 221 15.00 6.92 0.71
C ARG A 221 14.11 8.11 0.45
N MET A 222 13.47 8.60 1.49
CA MET A 222 12.61 9.77 1.39
C MET A 222 13.03 10.85 2.38
N SER A 223 12.79 12.09 2.04
CA SER A 223 12.73 13.17 3.02
C SER A 223 11.30 13.33 3.50
N THR A 224 11.09 13.36 4.81
CA THR A 224 9.78 13.59 5.42
C THR A 224 9.78 14.88 6.21
N THR A 225 8.61 15.43 6.46
CA THR A 225 8.44 16.64 7.26
C THR A 225 7.56 16.35 8.47
N ARG A 226 7.89 16.98 9.61
CA ARG A 226 7.05 16.95 10.80
C ARG A 226 6.76 18.36 11.29
N LEU A 227 5.51 18.58 11.69
CA LEU A 227 5.05 19.86 12.23
C LEU A 227 5.71 20.11 13.58
N THR A 228 6.34 21.28 13.76
CA THR A 228 6.93 21.67 15.04
C THR A 228 6.20 22.82 15.72
N GLN A 229 5.55 23.69 14.95
CA GLN A 229 4.83 24.83 15.51
C GLN A 229 3.69 25.29 14.60
N VAL A 230 2.61 25.76 15.23
CA VAL A 230 1.54 26.53 14.59
C VAL A 230 1.37 27.84 15.35
N GLY A 231 1.48 28.97 14.65
CA GLY A 231 1.18 30.30 15.19
C GLY A 231 -0.15 30.80 14.64
N PHE A 232 -1.03 31.30 15.50
CA PHE A 232 -2.34 31.82 15.12
C PHE A 232 -2.84 32.86 16.13
N MET A 233 -3.23 34.01 15.67
CA MET A 233 -3.86 35.07 16.48
C MET A 233 -3.14 35.36 17.82
N GLY A 234 -1.81 35.49 17.80
CA GLY A 234 -0.98 35.70 18.99
C GLY A 234 -0.66 34.41 19.76
N ASN A 235 -1.45 33.34 19.62
CA ASN A 235 -1.22 32.06 20.27
C ASN A 235 -0.24 31.19 19.53
N ARG A 236 0.31 30.19 20.22
CA ARG A 236 1.26 29.22 19.65
C ARG A 236 0.92 27.80 20.09
N LEU A 237 0.89 26.87 19.14
CA LEU A 237 0.94 25.44 19.39
C LEU A 237 2.36 24.95 19.08
N SER A 238 3.05 24.40 20.07
CA SER A 238 4.36 23.72 19.90
C SER A 238 4.14 22.21 19.89
N VAL A 239 4.87 21.49 19.03
CA VAL A 239 4.79 20.04 18.87
C VAL A 239 6.16 19.44 19.08
N SER A 240 6.30 18.49 19.99
CA SER A 240 7.55 17.79 20.27
C SER A 240 7.43 16.30 19.96
N TYR A 241 8.58 15.69 19.68
CA TYR A 241 8.71 14.28 19.30
C TYR A 241 9.77 13.61 20.15
N LYS A 242 9.64 12.31 20.38
CA LYS A 242 10.62 11.49 21.09
C LYS A 242 10.92 10.22 20.31
N ALA A 243 12.14 9.70 20.46
CA ALA A 243 12.49 8.38 19.98
C ALA A 243 11.83 7.30 20.86
N VAL A 244 11.38 6.21 20.25
CA VAL A 244 10.76 5.07 20.96
C VAL A 244 11.32 3.78 20.39
N GLY A 245 11.91 2.94 21.27
CA GLY A 245 12.49 1.63 20.92
C GLY A 245 13.74 1.71 20.04
N GLU A 246 14.22 0.57 19.59
CA GLU A 246 15.28 0.45 18.58
C GLU A 246 14.68 0.64 17.19
N VAL A 247 14.33 1.89 16.87
CA VAL A 247 13.72 2.20 15.58
C VAL A 247 14.82 2.43 14.56
N PRO A 248 14.80 1.77 13.41
CA PRO A 248 15.75 2.08 12.36
C PRO A 248 15.56 3.52 11.90
N ASN A 249 16.68 4.27 11.80
CA ASN A 249 16.74 5.57 11.13
C ASN A 249 15.92 6.72 11.75
N ASN A 250 16.16 7.06 13.02
CA ASN A 250 15.62 8.26 13.66
C ASN A 250 14.10 8.42 13.65
N THR A 251 13.35 7.33 13.52
CA THR A 251 11.90 7.38 13.62
C THR A 251 11.51 7.84 15.01
N SER A 252 10.81 8.94 15.12
CA SER A 252 10.33 9.48 16.39
C SER A 252 8.82 9.62 16.34
N VAL A 253 8.20 9.38 17.48
CA VAL A 253 6.74 9.48 17.64
C VAL A 253 6.39 10.83 18.28
N LEU A 254 5.13 11.24 18.10
CA LEU A 254 4.59 12.42 18.76
C LEU A 254 4.68 12.23 20.29
N ASP A 255 5.27 13.18 20.98
CA ASP A 255 5.42 13.19 22.43
C ASP A 255 4.46 14.14 23.09
N LYS A 256 4.44 15.41 22.67
CA LYS A 256 3.67 16.46 23.33
C LYS A 256 3.19 17.52 22.33
N MET A 257 2.00 18.03 22.58
CA MET A 257 1.48 19.27 22.01
C MET A 257 1.22 20.26 23.14
N GLN A 258 1.67 21.51 23.02
CA GLN A 258 1.48 22.53 24.03
C GLN A 258 0.99 23.82 23.40
N VAL A 259 -0.13 24.31 23.90
CA VAL A 259 -0.70 25.61 23.51
C VAL A 259 -0.29 26.65 24.52
N THR A 260 0.28 27.76 24.05
CA THR A 260 0.58 28.96 24.82
C THR A 260 -0.22 30.13 24.26
N ASP A 261 -0.61 31.03 25.14
CA ASP A 261 -1.24 32.31 24.77
C ASP A 261 -0.24 33.32 24.23
N GLU A 262 -0.70 34.56 23.99
CA GLU A 262 0.11 35.69 23.52
C GLU A 262 1.19 36.14 24.52
N ASN A 263 1.02 35.85 25.82
CA ASN A 263 1.97 36.16 26.89
C ASN A 263 3.02 35.06 27.09
N GLY A 264 2.86 33.92 26.37
CA GLY A 264 3.71 32.75 26.53
C GLY A 264 3.26 31.81 27.66
N GLU A 265 2.13 32.07 28.30
CA GLU A 265 1.60 31.23 29.36
C GLU A 265 0.95 29.97 28.80
N VAL A 266 1.19 28.81 29.47
CA VAL A 266 0.66 27.54 29.03
C VAL A 266 -0.84 27.47 29.26
N VAL A 267 -1.62 27.32 28.21
CA VAL A 267 -3.08 27.17 28.24
C VAL A 267 -3.48 25.69 28.32
N ARG A 268 -2.80 24.83 27.54
CA ARG A 268 -3.11 23.41 27.46
C ARG A 268 -1.90 22.59 27.04
N THR A 269 -1.78 21.40 27.63
CA THR A 269 -0.78 20.42 27.23
C THR A 269 -1.47 19.08 26.93
N ILE A 270 -1.13 18.46 25.80
CA ILE A 270 -1.54 17.12 25.43
C ILE A 270 -0.29 16.27 25.35
N THR A 271 -0.20 15.22 26.16
CA THR A 271 0.94 14.29 26.20
C THR A 271 0.53 12.94 25.65
N PHE A 272 1.35 12.38 24.76
CA PHE A 272 1.14 11.10 24.11
C PHE A 272 2.10 10.05 24.71
N TYR A 273 1.55 8.99 25.28
CA TYR A 273 2.32 7.87 25.80
C TYR A 273 2.32 6.78 24.75
N VAL A 274 3.44 6.65 24.08
CA VAL A 274 3.63 5.69 22.97
C VAL A 274 4.75 4.74 23.34
N THR A 275 4.52 3.44 23.17
CA THR A 275 5.50 2.38 23.40
C THR A 275 5.58 1.44 22.20
N PRO A 276 6.72 0.73 22.01
CA PRO A 276 6.82 -0.28 20.96
C PRO A 276 5.98 -1.52 21.33
N TYR A 277 5.49 -2.23 20.32
CA TYR A 277 5.01 -3.58 20.51
C TYR A 277 6.19 -4.49 20.88
N ASN A 278 5.99 -5.43 21.80
CA ASN A 278 6.95 -6.45 22.28
C ASN A 278 8.42 -6.00 22.49
N GLY A 279 8.69 -4.69 22.56
CA GLY A 279 10.02 -4.11 22.83
C GLY A 279 11.09 -4.25 21.73
N LYS A 280 10.81 -4.94 20.61
CA LYS A 280 11.79 -5.23 19.56
C LYS A 280 11.33 -4.84 18.15
N THR A 281 10.07 -4.44 17.97
CA THR A 281 9.55 -4.06 16.66
C THR A 281 9.63 -2.57 16.47
N SER A 282 9.78 -2.11 15.24
CA SER A 282 9.66 -0.70 14.89
C SER A 282 8.21 -0.21 14.91
N LEU A 283 7.24 -1.13 15.13
CA LEU A 283 5.84 -0.78 15.27
C LEU A 283 5.56 -0.30 16.68
N THR A 284 4.86 0.82 16.78
CA THR A 284 4.52 1.45 18.04
C THR A 284 3.00 1.49 18.25
N LYS A 285 2.58 1.56 19.50
CA LYS A 285 1.19 1.70 19.91
C LYS A 285 1.03 2.90 20.84
N LEU A 286 -0.12 3.55 20.76
CA LEU A 286 -0.52 4.62 21.64
C LEU A 286 -1.17 4.01 22.90
N ASP A 287 -0.49 4.12 24.06
CA ASP A 287 -1.01 3.56 25.32
C ASP A 287 -2.00 4.50 25.99
N SER A 288 -1.71 5.79 25.97
CA SER A 288 -2.64 6.80 26.52
C SER A 288 -2.37 8.20 25.97
N VAL A 289 -3.39 9.06 26.09
CA VAL A 289 -3.32 10.50 25.84
C VAL A 289 -3.78 11.21 27.09
N ARG A 290 -2.93 12.11 27.62
CA ARG A 290 -3.25 12.94 28.77
C ARG A 290 -3.41 14.40 28.34
N ILE A 291 -4.55 14.98 28.68
CA ILE A 291 -4.85 16.40 28.43
C ILE A 291 -4.82 17.11 29.79
N SER A 292 -4.01 18.16 29.92
CA SER A 292 -3.90 18.97 31.14
C SER A 292 -3.95 20.46 30.84
N ALA A 293 -4.46 21.22 31.79
CA ALA A 293 -4.45 22.69 31.78
C ALA A 293 -4.13 23.18 33.20
N PRO A 294 -3.52 24.38 33.35
CA PRO A 294 -3.27 24.98 34.67
C PRO A 294 -4.58 25.10 35.47
N GLY A 295 -4.53 24.69 36.73
CA GLY A 295 -5.68 24.79 37.63
C GLY A 295 -6.85 23.81 37.35
N ALA A 296 -6.72 22.93 36.37
CA ALA A 296 -7.74 21.94 36.02
C ALA A 296 -7.24 20.50 36.23
N GLU A 297 -8.21 19.60 36.56
CA GLU A 297 -7.90 18.18 36.64
C GLU A 297 -7.53 17.61 35.26
N SER A 298 -6.52 16.72 35.23
CA SER A 298 -6.08 16.10 34.00
C SER A 298 -7.06 15.05 33.54
N GLN A 299 -7.27 15.00 32.23
CA GLN A 299 -8.11 14.00 31.54
C GLN A 299 -7.19 13.00 30.84
N THR A 300 -7.41 11.69 31.07
CA THR A 300 -6.59 10.64 30.45
C THR A 300 -7.49 9.65 29.70
N TYR A 301 -7.16 9.44 28.42
CA TYR A 301 -7.70 8.36 27.61
C TYR A 301 -6.67 7.25 27.53
N SER A 302 -7.09 6.00 27.74
CA SER A 302 -6.22 4.82 27.67
C SER A 302 -6.67 3.87 26.58
N PHE A 303 -5.69 3.20 25.95
CA PHE A 303 -5.90 2.33 24.80
C PHE A 303 -5.32 0.94 25.08
N ARG A 304 -6.06 -0.11 24.74
CA ARG A 304 -5.62 -1.50 24.86
C ARG A 304 -5.67 -2.19 23.51
N TYR A 305 -4.73 -3.10 23.28
CA TYR A 305 -4.57 -3.80 22.01
C TYR A 305 -4.51 -5.31 22.22
N VAL A 306 -4.97 -6.09 21.23
CA VAL A 306 -4.95 -7.55 21.26
C VAL A 306 -3.54 -8.05 20.93
N GLY A 307 -3.08 -9.08 21.64
CA GLY A 307 -1.89 -9.85 21.27
C GLY A 307 -0.61 -9.03 21.10
N VAL A 308 -0.39 -8.02 21.95
CA VAL A 308 0.74 -7.06 21.84
C VAL A 308 2.11 -7.72 21.74
N ASN A 309 2.29 -8.91 22.36
CA ASN A 309 3.56 -9.64 22.34
C ASN A 309 3.74 -10.51 21.08
N SER A 310 2.69 -10.69 20.30
CA SER A 310 2.67 -11.51 19.09
C SER A 310 2.72 -10.69 17.81
N VAL A 311 2.86 -9.36 17.92
CA VAL A 311 2.99 -8.48 16.76
C VAL A 311 4.35 -8.76 16.11
N PRO A 312 4.39 -9.18 14.84
CA PRO A 312 5.64 -9.49 14.17
C PRO A 312 6.47 -8.26 13.87
N SER A 313 7.72 -8.45 13.48
CA SER A 313 8.58 -7.40 12.96
C SER A 313 7.96 -6.76 11.71
N ILE A 314 8.26 -5.47 11.46
CA ILE A 314 7.93 -4.80 10.19
C ILE A 314 8.54 -5.50 8.97
N TYR A 315 9.58 -6.30 9.16
CA TYR A 315 10.23 -7.09 8.11
C TYR A 315 9.56 -8.44 7.88
N THR A 316 8.39 -8.69 8.49
CA THR A 316 7.68 -9.96 8.31
C THR A 316 7.28 -10.17 6.87
N LYS A 317 7.43 -11.42 6.40
CA LYS A 317 6.90 -11.87 5.10
C LYS A 317 5.51 -12.52 5.24
N ALA A 318 5.02 -12.67 6.48
CA ALA A 318 3.74 -13.28 6.80
C ALA A 318 2.58 -12.31 6.54
N VAL A 319 2.34 -12.01 5.26
CA VAL A 319 1.27 -11.13 4.81
C VAL A 319 0.44 -11.83 3.72
N ASP A 320 -0.87 -11.54 3.71
CA ASP A 320 -1.79 -12.07 2.70
C ASP A 320 -1.64 -11.37 1.33
N HIS A 321 -2.50 -11.70 0.38
CA HIS A 321 -2.51 -11.11 -0.96
C HIS A 321 -2.64 -9.58 -0.94
N TRP A 322 -3.31 -9.01 0.04
CA TRP A 322 -3.62 -7.58 0.15
C TRP A 322 -2.67 -6.82 1.09
N GLY A 323 -1.67 -7.54 1.67
CA GLY A 323 -0.66 -6.96 2.55
C GLY A 323 -1.03 -6.94 4.03
N PHE A 324 -2.12 -7.57 4.45
CA PHE A 324 -2.44 -7.73 5.86
C PHE A 324 -1.69 -8.90 6.48
N MET A 325 -1.29 -8.79 7.74
CA MET A 325 -0.63 -9.88 8.46
C MET A 325 -1.53 -11.10 8.53
N ASN A 326 -1.06 -12.24 8.04
CA ASN A 326 -1.80 -13.50 8.04
C ASN A 326 -1.33 -14.50 9.11
N GLY A 327 -0.27 -14.19 9.85
CA GLY A 327 0.25 -15.04 10.92
C GLY A 327 0.89 -16.36 10.44
N SER A 328 1.17 -16.50 9.15
CA SER A 328 1.78 -17.70 8.59
C SER A 328 3.23 -17.86 9.07
N GLU A 329 3.47 -18.72 10.05
CA GLU A 329 4.80 -19.00 10.60
C GLU A 329 5.76 -19.56 9.55
N ALA A 330 5.25 -20.27 8.56
CA ALA A 330 6.05 -20.79 7.46
C ALA A 330 6.75 -19.68 6.66
N SER A 331 6.19 -18.49 6.66
CA SER A 331 6.78 -17.30 6.03
C SER A 331 7.75 -16.56 6.95
N ALA A 332 7.69 -16.78 8.27
CA ALA A 332 8.54 -16.09 9.24
C ALA A 332 9.99 -16.61 9.25
N ASN A 333 10.24 -17.84 8.82
CA ASN A 333 11.54 -18.52 8.96
C ASN A 333 12.56 -18.24 7.84
N GLY A 334 12.39 -17.19 7.05
CA GLY A 334 13.45 -16.63 6.19
C GLY A 334 13.86 -17.45 4.96
N SER A 335 13.46 -18.71 4.86
CA SER A 335 13.94 -19.63 3.82
C SER A 335 13.04 -19.76 2.58
N LYS A 336 11.86 -19.14 2.59
CA LYS A 336 10.95 -19.18 1.45
C LYS A 336 11.02 -17.92 0.61
N LEU A 337 10.85 -18.08 -0.69
CA LEU A 337 10.69 -16.97 -1.63
C LEU A 337 9.42 -16.19 -1.31
N THR A 338 9.43 -14.90 -1.54
CA THR A 338 8.28 -14.02 -1.30
C THR A 338 7.20 -14.10 -2.38
N VAL A 339 7.48 -14.78 -3.48
CA VAL A 339 6.48 -15.12 -4.51
C VAL A 339 5.46 -16.10 -3.92
N PRO A 340 4.15 -15.95 -4.17
CA PRO A 340 3.15 -16.88 -3.68
C PRO A 340 3.34 -18.29 -4.24
N ASN A 341 2.82 -19.29 -3.53
CA ASN A 341 2.69 -20.64 -4.08
C ASN A 341 1.71 -20.63 -5.26
N PHE A 342 2.03 -21.36 -6.30
CA PHE A 342 1.15 -21.51 -7.46
C PHE A 342 1.30 -22.89 -8.11
N SER A 343 0.28 -23.26 -8.89
CA SER A 343 0.33 -24.42 -9.76
C SER A 343 -0.13 -24.05 -11.17
N LYS A 344 0.58 -24.53 -12.18
CA LYS A 344 0.26 -24.27 -13.59
C LYS A 344 0.23 -25.56 -14.40
N ARG A 345 -0.83 -25.76 -15.16
CA ARG A 345 -0.88 -26.85 -16.16
C ARG A 345 -0.31 -26.37 -17.48
N ILE A 346 0.67 -27.06 -18.00
CA ILE A 346 1.39 -26.73 -19.22
C ILE A 346 1.14 -27.82 -20.23
N PRO A 347 0.69 -27.49 -21.47
CA PRO A 347 0.61 -28.46 -22.54
C PRO A 347 2.03 -28.87 -22.97
N LEU A 348 2.29 -30.16 -23.01
CA LEU A 348 3.52 -30.70 -23.57
C LEU A 348 3.44 -30.69 -25.11
N PRO A 349 4.58 -30.43 -25.80
CA PRO A 349 4.62 -30.61 -27.24
C PRO A 349 4.33 -32.09 -27.58
N ASP A 350 3.45 -32.33 -28.52
CA ASP A 350 3.22 -33.66 -29.05
C ASP A 350 4.38 -34.10 -29.93
N THR A 351 5.42 -34.62 -29.30
CA THR A 351 6.67 -35.04 -29.98
C THR A 351 6.46 -36.27 -30.88
N ASN A 352 5.33 -36.97 -30.71
CA ASN A 352 5.05 -38.22 -31.43
C ASN A 352 3.88 -38.13 -32.43
N ASN A 353 3.34 -36.93 -32.66
CA ASN A 353 2.24 -36.67 -33.59
C ASN A 353 1.00 -37.54 -33.32
N THR A 354 0.75 -37.86 -32.04
CA THR A 354 -0.34 -38.78 -31.61
C THR A 354 -1.69 -38.08 -31.45
N GLY A 355 -1.75 -36.75 -31.61
CA GLY A 355 -2.92 -35.94 -31.36
C GLY A 355 -3.32 -35.86 -29.88
N ARG A 356 -2.53 -36.42 -28.96
CA ARG A 356 -2.74 -36.33 -27.51
C ARG A 356 -2.13 -35.07 -26.96
N LYS A 357 -2.93 -34.25 -26.32
CA LYS A 357 -2.50 -33.09 -25.55
C LYS A 357 -2.20 -33.54 -24.13
N ASP A 358 -1.01 -34.06 -23.90
CA ASP A 358 -0.57 -34.32 -22.55
C ASP A 358 -0.24 -32.97 -21.84
N THR A 359 -0.58 -32.87 -20.56
CA THR A 359 -0.29 -31.69 -19.75
C THR A 359 0.55 -32.08 -18.55
N VAL A 360 1.52 -31.24 -18.20
CA VAL A 360 2.27 -31.36 -16.95
C VAL A 360 1.75 -30.33 -15.96
N LEU A 361 1.53 -30.76 -14.71
CA LEU A 361 1.26 -29.84 -13.61
C LEU A 361 2.59 -29.36 -13.03
N PHE A 362 2.81 -28.06 -13.14
CA PHE A 362 3.96 -27.40 -12.58
C PHE A 362 3.59 -26.74 -11.25
N GLU A 363 4.24 -27.10 -10.16
CA GLU A 363 3.95 -26.58 -8.83
C GLU A 363 5.17 -25.84 -8.25
N ASN A 364 4.95 -24.58 -7.86
CA ASN A 364 5.89 -23.85 -7.03
C ASN A 364 5.48 -24.01 -5.56
N THR A 365 6.25 -24.79 -4.80
CA THR A 365 6.01 -25.02 -3.37
C THR A 365 7.00 -24.27 -2.48
N VAL A 366 7.93 -23.51 -3.06
CA VAL A 366 8.92 -22.72 -2.33
C VAL A 366 8.47 -21.29 -2.02
N GLY A 367 7.30 -20.91 -2.50
CA GLY A 367 6.68 -19.64 -2.22
C GLY A 367 6.09 -19.53 -0.81
N ILE A 368 5.53 -18.38 -0.52
CA ILE A 368 4.84 -18.12 0.76
C ILE A 368 3.34 -18.28 0.63
N ASP A 369 2.72 -18.65 1.76
CA ASP A 369 1.27 -18.65 1.88
C ASP A 369 0.76 -17.20 1.97
N ARG A 370 -0.17 -16.85 1.08
CA ARG A 370 -0.80 -15.53 0.96
C ARG A 370 -2.28 -15.53 1.33
N GLU A 371 -2.78 -16.62 1.87
CA GLU A 371 -4.20 -16.70 2.26
C GLU A 371 -4.51 -15.75 3.43
N ALA A 372 -5.71 -15.17 3.39
CA ALA A 372 -6.20 -14.33 4.45
C ALA A 372 -6.59 -15.16 5.68
N SER A 373 -6.11 -14.77 6.87
CA SER A 373 -6.38 -15.49 8.12
C SER A 373 -7.33 -14.77 9.07
N GLY A 374 -7.67 -13.50 8.81
CA GLY A 374 -8.43 -12.68 9.75
C GLY A 374 -7.68 -12.41 11.06
N ASN A 375 -6.37 -12.32 11.02
CA ASN A 375 -5.50 -12.13 12.18
C ASN A 375 -5.78 -10.80 12.88
N ILE A 376 -6.10 -10.84 14.18
CA ILE A 376 -6.47 -9.68 15.00
C ILE A 376 -5.32 -9.16 15.88
N VAL A 377 -4.09 -9.64 15.71
CA VAL A 377 -2.93 -9.23 16.51
C VAL A 377 -2.57 -7.77 16.27
N GLY A 378 -2.33 -7.03 17.34
CA GLY A 378 -1.93 -5.62 17.28
C GLY A 378 -3.08 -4.63 17.06
N ILE A 379 -4.33 -5.08 16.98
CA ILE A 379 -5.48 -4.19 16.78
C ILE A 379 -6.02 -3.64 18.11
N LEU A 380 -6.54 -2.40 18.09
CA LEU A 380 -7.16 -1.75 19.23
C LEU A 380 -8.44 -2.50 19.65
N ASP A 381 -8.51 -2.96 20.89
CA ASP A 381 -9.69 -3.65 21.42
C ASP A 381 -10.47 -2.87 22.49
N ARG A 382 -9.84 -1.84 23.13
CA ARG A 382 -10.53 -1.04 24.14
C ARG A 382 -10.00 0.37 24.23
N ILE A 383 -10.92 1.32 24.46
CA ILE A 383 -10.65 2.69 24.85
C ILE A 383 -11.31 2.91 26.22
N THR A 384 -10.56 3.48 27.17
CA THR A 384 -11.10 3.96 28.44
C THR A 384 -11.01 5.47 28.46
N ASP A 385 -12.11 6.16 28.67
CA ASP A 385 -12.18 7.61 28.73
C ASP A 385 -11.83 8.16 30.14
N PRO A 386 -11.68 9.49 30.31
CA PRO A 386 -11.34 10.09 31.61
C PRO A 386 -12.39 9.86 32.71
N GLN A 387 -13.63 9.53 32.38
CA GLN A 387 -14.69 9.22 33.30
C GLN A 387 -14.71 7.74 33.74
N GLY A 388 -13.84 6.93 33.11
CA GLY A 388 -13.73 5.49 33.30
C GLY A 388 -14.70 4.67 32.46
N VAL A 389 -15.40 5.30 31.51
CA VAL A 389 -16.27 4.59 30.57
C VAL A 389 -15.38 3.81 29.60
N GLU A 390 -15.68 2.52 29.45
CA GLU A 390 -14.95 1.61 28.58
C GLU A 390 -15.71 1.38 27.26
N THR A 391 -15.05 1.58 26.12
CA THR A 391 -15.55 1.19 24.81
C THR A 391 -14.68 0.06 24.27
N SER A 392 -15.25 -1.14 24.14
CA SER A 392 -14.58 -2.34 23.65
C SER A 392 -15.03 -2.68 22.24
N PHE A 393 -14.09 -3.15 21.43
CA PHE A 393 -14.30 -3.53 20.04
C PHE A 393 -14.02 -5.02 19.87
N SER A 394 -14.89 -5.73 19.18
CA SER A 394 -14.59 -7.07 18.68
C SER A 394 -14.58 -7.06 17.15
N TYR A 395 -13.76 -7.91 16.58
CA TYR A 395 -13.51 -7.96 15.14
C TYR A 395 -13.73 -9.36 14.61
N GLU A 396 -13.93 -9.44 13.31
CA GLU A 396 -13.92 -10.68 12.55
C GLU A 396 -13.27 -10.44 11.19
N GLY A 397 -12.80 -11.51 10.54
CA GLY A 397 -12.23 -11.45 9.20
C GLY A 397 -13.26 -10.99 8.18
N ASN A 398 -12.78 -10.38 7.11
CA ASN A 398 -13.59 -10.09 5.94
C ASN A 398 -13.87 -11.36 5.13
N TYR A 399 -15.05 -11.40 4.53
CA TYR A 399 -15.44 -12.44 3.58
C TYR A 399 -15.99 -11.81 2.31
N GLY A 400 -15.58 -12.37 1.18
CA GLY A 400 -16.07 -12.02 -0.14
C GLY A 400 -17.11 -13.01 -0.62
N ALA A 401 -18.11 -12.50 -1.35
CA ALA A 401 -19.04 -13.31 -2.14
C ALA A 401 -18.72 -13.09 -3.62
N PHE A 402 -18.59 -14.17 -4.38
CA PHE A 402 -18.38 -14.12 -5.82
C PHE A 402 -19.57 -14.70 -6.55
N ARG A 403 -19.96 -14.06 -7.64
CA ARG A 403 -20.94 -14.59 -8.57
C ARG A 403 -20.23 -15.15 -9.80
N ASP A 404 -20.25 -16.45 -9.98
CA ASP A 404 -19.97 -17.03 -11.30
C ASP A 404 -21.19 -16.76 -12.20
N ASN A 405 -20.99 -16.03 -13.28
CA ASN A 405 -22.06 -15.70 -14.23
C ASN A 405 -22.66 -16.92 -14.94
N ASN A 406 -22.05 -18.10 -14.81
CA ASN A 406 -22.47 -19.35 -15.47
C ASN A 406 -23.18 -20.35 -14.55
N GLN A 407 -23.24 -20.09 -13.25
CA GLN A 407 -23.92 -21.00 -12.33
C GLN A 407 -24.89 -20.23 -11.42
N ARG A 408 -26.16 -20.62 -11.45
CA ARG A 408 -27.20 -20.22 -10.47
C ARG A 408 -26.95 -20.89 -9.11
N ALA A 409 -25.72 -21.03 -8.67
CA ALA A 409 -25.39 -21.64 -7.39
C ALA A 409 -25.81 -20.73 -6.22
N GLU A 410 -26.36 -21.34 -5.20
CA GLU A 410 -26.74 -20.66 -3.97
C GLU A 410 -25.52 -19.97 -3.35
N TYR A 411 -25.55 -18.66 -3.28
CA TYR A 411 -24.44 -17.79 -2.84
C TYR A 411 -23.88 -18.08 -1.46
N ARG A 412 -24.50 -18.94 -0.67
CA ARG A 412 -24.07 -19.28 0.69
C ARG A 412 -22.83 -20.16 0.75
N ASP A 413 -22.53 -20.90 -0.31
CA ASP A 413 -21.47 -21.90 -0.31
C ASP A 413 -20.12 -21.35 -0.80
N TYR A 414 -20.05 -20.08 -1.22
CA TYR A 414 -18.86 -19.48 -1.81
C TYR A 414 -18.38 -18.21 -1.09
N LEU A 415 -18.48 -18.19 0.23
CA LEU A 415 -17.81 -17.18 1.03
C LEU A 415 -16.34 -17.59 1.22
N TYR A 416 -15.42 -16.76 0.75
CA TYR A 416 -13.99 -16.99 0.95
C TYR A 416 -13.37 -15.85 1.78
N PRO A 417 -12.35 -16.16 2.58
CA PRO A 417 -11.65 -15.16 3.38
C PRO A 417 -11.00 -14.11 2.49
N VAL A 418 -11.10 -12.85 2.88
CA VAL A 418 -10.50 -11.71 2.19
C VAL A 418 -9.69 -10.92 3.20
N GLY A 419 -8.62 -10.26 2.75
CA GLY A 419 -7.73 -9.52 3.62
C GLY A 419 -8.40 -8.46 4.47
N GLY A 420 -7.82 -8.21 5.65
CA GLY A 420 -8.29 -7.22 6.61
C GLY A 420 -9.39 -7.71 7.55
N LEU A 421 -9.89 -6.78 8.34
CA LEU A 421 -10.85 -7.02 9.41
C LEU A 421 -12.05 -6.09 9.31
N ARG A 422 -13.18 -6.51 9.90
CA ARG A 422 -14.35 -5.67 10.11
C ARG A 422 -14.80 -5.73 11.56
N VAL A 423 -15.47 -4.69 12.04
CA VAL A 423 -15.97 -4.61 13.40
C VAL A 423 -17.18 -5.54 13.53
N LYS A 424 -17.11 -6.51 14.45
CA LYS A 424 -18.21 -7.41 14.78
C LYS A 424 -19.17 -6.79 15.77
N SER A 425 -18.61 -6.18 16.83
CA SER A 425 -19.43 -5.47 17.83
C SER A 425 -18.64 -4.34 18.49
N ILE A 426 -19.38 -3.36 19.00
CA ILE A 426 -18.90 -2.30 19.87
C ILE A 426 -19.73 -2.35 21.15
N GLU A 427 -19.07 -2.48 22.31
CA GLU A 427 -19.68 -2.43 23.61
C GLU A 427 -19.17 -1.22 24.39
N THR A 428 -20.07 -0.40 24.90
CA THR A 428 -19.74 0.70 25.81
C THR A 428 -20.28 0.35 27.21
N TYR A 429 -19.41 0.38 28.21
CA TYR A 429 -19.71 0.10 29.59
C TYR A 429 -19.36 1.28 30.50
N ASP A 430 -20.33 1.80 31.22
CA ASP A 430 -20.15 2.82 32.25
C ASP A 430 -20.07 2.15 33.63
N PRO A 431 -18.90 2.14 34.30
CA PRO A 431 -18.74 1.51 35.59
C PRO A 431 -19.50 2.22 36.72
N LYS A 432 -19.78 3.51 36.61
CA LYS A 432 -20.51 4.30 37.62
C LYS A 432 -21.99 3.98 37.62
N THR A 433 -22.60 3.93 36.45
CA THR A 433 -24.02 3.62 36.30
C THR A 433 -24.28 2.12 36.06
N ARG A 434 -23.23 1.33 35.83
CA ARG A 434 -23.27 -0.10 35.43
C ARG A 434 -24.10 -0.36 34.18
N LYS A 435 -24.29 0.65 33.35
CA LYS A 435 -25.02 0.53 32.08
C LYS A 435 -24.11 0.01 31.00
N ARG A 436 -24.69 -0.83 30.14
CA ARG A 436 -24.05 -1.36 28.94
C ARG A 436 -24.88 -1.02 27.71
N ILE A 437 -24.19 -0.61 26.63
CA ILE A 437 -24.77 -0.42 25.31
C ILE A 437 -23.94 -1.28 24.35
N CYS A 438 -24.60 -2.22 23.69
CA CYS A 438 -23.95 -3.08 22.70
C CYS A 438 -24.53 -2.83 21.31
N LYS A 439 -23.64 -2.61 20.33
CA LYS A 439 -23.98 -2.52 18.92
C LYS A 439 -23.33 -3.71 18.22
N ASN A 440 -24.16 -4.58 17.64
CA ASN A 440 -23.71 -5.71 16.83
C ASN A 440 -23.89 -5.36 15.36
N TYR A 441 -22.87 -5.66 14.56
CA TYR A 441 -22.86 -5.38 13.12
C TYR A 441 -23.00 -6.69 12.34
N ARG A 442 -23.81 -6.64 11.32
CA ARG A 442 -23.97 -7.73 10.37
C ARG A 442 -23.76 -7.16 8.98
N TYR A 443 -22.91 -7.79 8.21
CA TYR A 443 -22.47 -7.29 6.92
C TYR A 443 -23.04 -8.16 5.78
N GLY A 444 -23.38 -7.53 4.68
CA GLY A 444 -23.94 -8.22 3.56
C GLY A 444 -23.80 -7.49 2.23
N LEU A 445 -24.23 -8.18 1.20
CA LEU A 445 -24.31 -7.69 -0.17
C LEU A 445 -25.75 -7.84 -0.64
N THR A 446 -26.39 -6.75 -1.07
CA THR A 446 -27.66 -6.83 -1.75
C THR A 446 -27.45 -7.26 -3.19
N VAL A 447 -28.11 -8.32 -3.58
CA VAL A 447 -28.16 -8.77 -4.98
C VAL A 447 -29.57 -8.58 -5.52
N VAL A 448 -29.66 -8.33 -6.82
CA VAL A 448 -30.94 -8.30 -7.53
C VAL A 448 -31.19 -9.70 -8.10
N ASN A 449 -32.23 -10.35 -7.63
CA ASN A 449 -32.66 -11.64 -8.14
C ASN A 449 -34.12 -11.53 -8.57
N ASP A 450 -34.42 -11.76 -9.84
CA ASP A 450 -35.77 -11.70 -10.42
C ASP A 450 -36.58 -10.47 -9.96
N GLU A 451 -35.96 -9.26 -10.07
CA GLU A 451 -36.52 -7.97 -9.66
C GLU A 451 -36.67 -7.75 -8.13
N LYS A 452 -36.24 -8.71 -7.30
CA LYS A 452 -36.21 -8.55 -5.84
C LYS A 452 -34.79 -8.26 -5.33
N TYR A 453 -34.74 -7.37 -4.33
CA TYR A 453 -33.50 -7.06 -3.62
C TYR A 453 -33.40 -7.96 -2.39
N GLU A 454 -32.49 -8.91 -2.41
CA GLU A 454 -32.25 -9.80 -1.28
C GLU A 454 -30.83 -9.64 -0.75
N PRO A 455 -30.64 -9.46 0.57
CA PRO A 455 -29.30 -9.35 1.17
C PRO A 455 -28.68 -10.73 1.35
N ILE A 456 -27.47 -10.91 0.82
CA ILE A 456 -26.59 -12.04 1.14
C ILE A 456 -25.76 -11.64 2.35
N TRP A 457 -26.03 -12.30 3.48
CA TRP A 457 -25.34 -12.00 4.72
C TRP A 457 -24.03 -12.77 4.87
N GLY A 458 -23.01 -12.11 5.47
CA GLY A 458 -21.72 -12.69 5.77
C GLY A 458 -20.63 -12.33 4.78
N GLY A 459 -20.93 -12.05 3.52
CA GLY A 459 -19.98 -11.67 2.48
C GLY A 459 -20.26 -10.32 1.85
N GLY A 460 -19.26 -9.72 1.25
CA GLY A 460 -19.33 -8.48 0.49
C GLY A 460 -18.91 -8.66 -0.96
N ALA A 461 -19.10 -7.64 -1.77
CA ALA A 461 -18.55 -7.60 -3.12
C ALA A 461 -17.04 -7.47 -3.06
N VAL A 462 -16.32 -8.36 -3.74
CA VAL A 462 -14.87 -8.27 -3.88
C VAL A 462 -14.51 -7.54 -5.15
N LYS A 463 -13.41 -6.82 -5.11
CA LYS A 463 -12.88 -6.17 -6.30
C LYS A 463 -12.43 -7.18 -7.33
N HIS A 464 -11.74 -8.22 -6.87
CA HIS A 464 -11.12 -9.23 -7.71
C HIS A 464 -10.84 -10.49 -6.89
N ILE A 465 -11.07 -11.67 -7.46
CA ILE A 465 -10.57 -12.92 -6.91
C ILE A 465 -9.12 -13.05 -7.31
N VAL A 466 -8.24 -13.12 -6.32
CA VAL A 466 -6.82 -13.23 -6.57
C VAL A 466 -6.50 -14.61 -7.11
N THR A 467 -5.78 -14.64 -8.21
CA THR A 467 -5.34 -15.85 -8.90
C THR A 467 -3.84 -15.77 -9.17
N GLU A 468 -3.24 -16.84 -9.61
CA GLU A 468 -1.86 -16.88 -10.09
C GLU A 468 -1.58 -15.78 -11.13
N ARG A 469 -2.53 -15.51 -12.02
CA ARG A 469 -2.39 -14.52 -13.10
C ARG A 469 -2.18 -13.09 -12.60
N ASP A 470 -2.63 -12.79 -11.41
CA ASP A 470 -2.44 -11.47 -10.80
C ASP A 470 -1.01 -11.20 -10.39
N TYR A 471 -0.21 -12.24 -10.30
CA TYR A 471 1.22 -12.17 -9.98
C TYR A 471 2.11 -12.32 -11.20
N CYS A 472 1.55 -12.48 -12.40
CA CYS A 472 2.30 -12.75 -13.61
C CYS A 472 2.39 -11.53 -14.51
N SER A 473 3.53 -11.38 -15.16
CA SER A 473 3.71 -10.52 -16.32
C SER A 473 4.50 -11.26 -17.39
N THR A 474 4.26 -10.89 -18.65
CA THR A 474 5.10 -11.38 -19.77
C THR A 474 6.24 -10.41 -19.97
N VAL A 475 7.48 -10.91 -20.08
CA VAL A 475 8.63 -10.09 -20.37
C VAL A 475 8.80 -10.00 -21.88
N THR A 476 8.73 -8.77 -22.39
CA THR A 476 9.23 -8.43 -23.73
C THR A 476 10.56 -7.72 -23.55
N GLN A 477 11.63 -8.24 -24.14
CA GLN A 477 12.93 -7.58 -24.13
C GLN A 477 13.13 -6.86 -25.46
N VAL A 478 13.31 -5.55 -25.41
CA VAL A 478 13.70 -4.72 -26.55
C VAL A 478 15.21 -4.58 -26.51
N LEU A 479 15.89 -4.94 -27.59
CA LEU A 479 17.33 -4.71 -27.73
C LEU A 479 17.61 -3.24 -28.11
N ASP A 480 18.77 -2.72 -27.73
CA ASP A 480 19.20 -1.33 -28.02
C ASP A 480 19.18 -0.93 -29.51
N ASN A 481 19.20 -1.92 -30.41
CA ASN A 481 19.10 -1.72 -31.85
C ASN A 481 17.64 -1.68 -32.37
N GLY A 482 16.64 -1.67 -31.49
CA GLY A 482 15.22 -1.68 -31.83
C GLY A 482 14.69 -3.04 -32.34
N GLN A 483 15.48 -4.11 -32.23
CA GLN A 483 14.98 -5.46 -32.47
C GLN A 483 14.30 -6.01 -31.23
N PHE A 484 13.13 -6.61 -31.44
CA PHE A 484 12.38 -7.29 -30.38
C PHE A 484 12.85 -8.73 -30.30
N LEU A 485 13.32 -9.14 -29.13
CA LEU A 485 13.34 -10.54 -28.77
C LEU A 485 11.95 -10.88 -28.24
N TRP A 486 11.08 -11.35 -29.12
CA TRP A 486 9.83 -11.97 -28.68
C TRP A 486 10.17 -13.25 -27.95
N ASN A 487 10.01 -13.21 -26.65
CA ASN A 487 10.01 -14.42 -25.85
C ASN A 487 8.60 -14.57 -25.26
N GLU A 488 7.66 -14.94 -26.14
CA GLU A 488 6.25 -15.21 -25.81
C GLU A 488 6.08 -16.29 -24.74
N TYR A 489 7.18 -16.94 -24.38
CA TYR A 489 7.20 -18.07 -23.47
C TYR A 489 7.75 -17.75 -22.09
N LEU A 490 8.23 -16.53 -21.85
CA LEU A 490 8.69 -16.11 -20.54
C LEU A 490 7.56 -15.45 -19.75
N THR A 491 7.17 -16.10 -18.66
CA THR A 491 6.26 -15.54 -17.67
C THR A 491 7.04 -15.21 -16.41
N VAL A 492 6.96 -13.97 -15.94
CA VAL A 492 7.57 -13.54 -14.68
C VAL A 492 6.52 -13.51 -13.59
N TYR A 493 6.77 -14.24 -12.52
CA TYR A 493 5.99 -14.20 -11.28
C TYR A 493 6.61 -13.22 -10.31
N HIS A 494 5.82 -12.32 -9.81
CA HIS A 494 6.21 -11.26 -8.89
C HIS A 494 5.79 -11.59 -7.47
N SER A 495 6.43 -10.96 -6.51
CA SER A 495 6.06 -11.08 -5.08
C SER A 495 4.81 -10.29 -4.73
N MET A 496 4.51 -9.25 -5.50
CA MET A 496 3.32 -8.42 -5.34
C MET A 496 2.42 -8.57 -6.56
N PRO A 497 1.09 -8.46 -6.39
CA PRO A 497 0.18 -8.47 -7.52
C PRO A 497 0.50 -7.34 -8.51
N VAL A 498 0.51 -7.67 -9.79
CA VAL A 498 0.63 -6.68 -10.89
C VAL A 498 -0.72 -6.11 -11.28
N SER A 499 -1.81 -6.81 -10.91
CA SER A 499 -3.19 -6.37 -11.08
C SER A 499 -3.65 -5.54 -9.90
N ASN A 500 -4.63 -4.66 -10.13
CA ASN A 500 -5.29 -3.94 -9.05
C ASN A 500 -6.36 -4.82 -8.38
N ILE A 501 -6.02 -5.41 -7.25
CA ILE A 501 -6.86 -6.34 -6.49
C ILE A 501 -7.69 -5.67 -5.38
N THR A 502 -7.59 -4.35 -5.21
CA THR A 502 -8.35 -3.57 -4.22
C THR A 502 -9.25 -2.53 -4.88
N PHE A 503 -10.26 -2.07 -4.15
CA PHE A 503 -11.02 -0.89 -4.51
C PHE A 503 -10.15 0.38 -4.33
N ARG A 504 -10.62 1.53 -4.82
CA ARG A 504 -9.88 2.81 -4.78
C ARG A 504 -9.48 3.27 -3.37
N ASN A 505 -10.19 2.80 -2.34
CA ASN A 505 -9.89 3.08 -0.93
C ASN A 505 -8.91 2.08 -0.29
N GLY A 506 -8.34 1.16 -1.08
CA GLY A 506 -7.45 0.11 -0.60
C GLY A 506 -8.15 -1.10 0.02
N SER A 507 -9.48 -1.10 0.12
CA SER A 507 -10.22 -2.26 0.64
C SER A 507 -10.35 -3.35 -0.41
N PRO A 508 -10.13 -4.63 -0.07
CA PRO A 508 -10.38 -5.75 -0.98
C PRO A 508 -11.87 -6.08 -1.14
N VAL A 509 -12.70 -5.66 -0.19
CA VAL A 509 -14.14 -5.99 -0.13
C VAL A 509 -14.98 -4.77 0.20
N MET A 510 -16.18 -4.70 -0.33
CA MET A 510 -17.20 -3.68 -0.03
C MET A 510 -18.51 -4.33 0.38
N TYR A 511 -19.10 -3.80 1.44
CA TYR A 511 -20.43 -4.18 1.91
C TYR A 511 -21.41 -3.04 1.56
N ASN A 512 -22.51 -3.36 0.89
CA ASN A 512 -23.53 -2.37 0.58
C ASN A 512 -24.73 -2.42 1.55
N VAL A 513 -24.72 -3.42 2.43
CA VAL A 513 -25.70 -3.57 3.54
C VAL A 513 -24.96 -3.84 4.85
N VAL A 514 -25.28 -3.06 5.82
CA VAL A 514 -24.79 -3.23 7.20
C VAL A 514 -25.94 -3.05 8.19
#